data_e7506ae3ca6ccd18fabdbd2dded17d1c
#
_entry.id   e7506ae3ca6ccd18fabdbd2dded17d1c
#
_cell.length_a   1.000
_cell.length_b   1.000
_cell.length_c   1.000
_cell.angle_alpha   90.00
_cell.angle_beta   90.00
_cell.angle_gamma   90.00
#
_symmetry.space_group_name_H-M   'P 1'
#
loop_
_entity.id
_entity.type
_entity.pdbx_description
1 polymer ?
#
loop_
_entity_poly.entity_id
_entity_poly.type
_entity_poly.pdbx_seq_one_letter_code
_entity_poly.pdbx_strand_id
1 'polypeptide(L)'
;DGISNEKIIQSFGIYFQLMNLIEENAAIQFNRQFEKNFGASAIRGSWGETFKLWNEQGIDQDKMIDTISSIHICPVLTAHPTEAKRVTILETHRELYLLLVQNENSTYSKTEKKIIRDKIISLLERWWRTGEIYLEKPDLRDERANVVHYLSKTFPLILEASDLKLKYSWLEMGFDSQKLKHVEHFPKYSFGSWVGGDRDGHPFVTPQITKDTLLLHRKKSLDIIYNHVSKLGAQLALSSKLNPTPDILTTTITKYAELLGDKGTKAINRNPYEPWRQFVNLIELKLENTISGTYSDSKLFYRSSSELQKDLKFIRELLIEINADK
;
A
#
# COMPACT_ATOMS: atom_id res chain seq x y z
N ASP A 1 0.70 41.84 -27.03
CA ASP A 1 1.29 41.22 -25.79
C ASP A 1 1.67 39.79 -26.08
N GLY A 2 2.97 39.52 -26.27
CA GLY A 2 3.48 38.18 -26.59
C GLY A 2 3.37 37.26 -25.36
N ILE A 3 3.08 35.97 -25.61
CA ILE A 3 3.17 34.92 -24.57
C ILE A 3 4.63 34.78 -24.17
N SER A 4 4.95 34.82 -22.88
CA SER A 4 6.34 34.66 -22.42
C SER A 4 6.87 33.24 -22.75
N ASN A 5 8.17 33.12 -22.99
CA ASN A 5 8.84 31.82 -23.27
C ASN A 5 8.59 30.80 -22.15
N GLU A 6 8.54 31.25 -20.91
CA GLU A 6 8.27 30.38 -19.74
C GLU A 6 6.88 29.73 -19.83
N LYS A 7 5.85 30.50 -20.23
CA LYS A 7 4.50 29.96 -20.41
C LYS A 7 4.43 28.97 -21.58
N ILE A 8 5.21 29.20 -22.63
CA ILE A 8 5.30 28.28 -23.76
C ILE A 8 5.96 26.96 -23.29
N ILE A 9 7.07 27.03 -22.58
CA ILE A 9 7.76 25.83 -22.03
C ILE A 9 6.82 25.09 -21.09
N GLN A 10 6.15 25.78 -20.19
CA GLN A 10 5.20 25.19 -19.26
C GLN A 10 4.04 24.50 -19.99
N SER A 11 3.50 25.08 -21.06
CA SER A 11 2.43 24.45 -21.84
C SER A 11 2.88 23.16 -22.52
N PHE A 12 4.10 23.11 -23.05
CA PHE A 12 4.67 21.88 -23.61
C PHE A 12 4.91 20.83 -22.52
N GLY A 13 5.42 21.23 -21.35
CA GLY A 13 5.60 20.33 -20.22
C GLY A 13 4.30 19.63 -19.81
N ILE A 14 3.24 20.40 -19.60
CA ILE A 14 1.91 19.88 -19.27
C ILE A 14 1.36 19.01 -20.41
N TYR A 15 1.51 19.44 -21.67
CA TYR A 15 1.05 18.65 -22.81
C TYR A 15 1.70 17.26 -22.87
N PHE A 16 3.02 17.17 -22.77
CA PHE A 16 3.71 15.88 -22.80
C PHE A 16 3.35 14.98 -21.61
N GLN A 17 3.12 15.56 -20.43
CA GLN A 17 2.68 14.78 -19.29
C GLN A 17 1.24 14.28 -19.43
N LEU A 18 0.35 15.06 -20.02
CA LEU A 18 -1.00 14.61 -20.39
C LEU A 18 -0.94 13.48 -21.42
N MET A 19 -0.07 13.58 -22.41
CA MET A 19 0.13 12.49 -23.39
C MET A 19 0.59 11.21 -22.69
N ASN A 20 1.56 11.28 -21.77
CA ASN A 20 2.02 10.12 -20.99
C ASN A 20 0.87 9.50 -20.18
N LEU A 21 0.02 10.30 -19.53
CA LEU A 21 -1.15 9.81 -18.78
C LEU A 21 -2.17 9.10 -19.68
N ILE A 22 -2.39 9.63 -20.89
CA ILE A 22 -3.32 9.05 -21.87
C ILE A 22 -2.75 7.73 -22.41
N GLU A 23 -1.46 7.68 -22.75
CA GLU A 23 -0.79 6.47 -23.22
C GLU A 23 -0.80 5.38 -22.16
N GLU A 24 -0.51 5.72 -20.90
CA GLU A 24 -0.59 4.79 -19.76
C GLU A 24 -2.00 4.22 -19.61
N ASN A 25 -3.03 5.09 -19.64
CA ASN A 25 -4.42 4.64 -19.59
C ASN A 25 -4.78 3.73 -20.76
N ALA A 26 -4.39 4.10 -21.98
CA ALA A 26 -4.64 3.29 -23.17
C ALA A 26 -3.99 1.91 -23.07
N ALA A 27 -2.75 1.82 -22.58
CA ALA A 27 -2.06 0.56 -22.35
C ALA A 27 -2.79 -0.32 -21.31
N ILE A 28 -3.28 0.27 -20.22
CA ILE A 28 -4.06 -0.45 -19.20
C ILE A 28 -5.38 -0.95 -19.80
N GLN A 29 -6.11 -0.13 -20.55
CA GLN A 29 -7.37 -0.53 -21.19
C GLN A 29 -7.15 -1.62 -22.23
N PHE A 30 -6.08 -1.52 -23.01
CA PHE A 30 -5.70 -2.56 -23.95
C PHE A 30 -5.44 -3.89 -23.25
N ASN A 31 -4.65 -3.89 -22.17
CA ASN A 31 -4.37 -5.10 -21.40
C ASN A 31 -5.64 -5.69 -20.78
N ARG A 32 -6.54 -4.87 -20.24
CA ARG A 32 -7.84 -5.32 -19.70
C ARG A 32 -8.71 -5.97 -20.79
N GLN A 33 -8.79 -5.35 -21.97
CA GLN A 33 -9.55 -5.90 -23.08
C GLN A 33 -8.91 -7.18 -23.60
N PHE A 34 -7.59 -7.25 -23.65
CA PHE A 34 -6.85 -8.43 -24.07
C PHE A 34 -7.06 -9.59 -23.08
N GLU A 35 -6.93 -9.32 -21.78
CA GLU A 35 -7.22 -10.29 -20.72
C GLU A 35 -8.66 -10.80 -20.78
N LYS A 36 -9.64 -9.90 -20.99
CA LYS A 36 -11.06 -10.26 -21.13
C LYS A 36 -11.32 -11.22 -22.30
N ASN A 37 -10.60 -11.04 -23.41
CA ASN A 37 -10.80 -11.83 -24.63
C ASN A 37 -10.01 -13.14 -24.64
N PHE A 38 -8.85 -13.18 -24.01
CA PHE A 38 -7.88 -14.28 -24.15
C PHE A 38 -7.46 -14.91 -22.81
N GLY A 39 -7.92 -14.36 -21.67
CA GLY A 39 -7.57 -14.81 -20.32
C GLY A 39 -6.26 -14.21 -19.79
N ALA A 40 -6.06 -14.29 -18.48
CA ALA A 40 -4.87 -13.75 -17.81
C ALA A 40 -3.56 -14.39 -18.30
N SER A 41 -3.60 -15.65 -18.71
CA SER A 41 -2.43 -16.38 -19.24
C SER A 41 -1.91 -15.88 -20.57
N ALA A 42 -2.68 -15.04 -21.28
CA ALA A 42 -2.26 -14.42 -22.53
C ALA A 42 -1.48 -13.11 -22.33
N ILE A 43 -1.52 -12.53 -21.13
CA ILE A 43 -0.80 -11.30 -20.81
C ILE A 43 0.68 -11.61 -20.58
N ARG A 44 1.54 -11.09 -21.43
CA ARG A 44 2.99 -11.27 -21.35
C ARG A 44 3.54 -10.73 -20.03
N GLY A 45 4.40 -11.53 -19.38
CA GLY A 45 5.03 -11.16 -18.09
C GLY A 45 4.09 -11.25 -16.89
N SER A 46 2.89 -11.82 -17.06
CA SER A 46 1.94 -12.05 -15.96
C SER A 46 2.20 -13.38 -15.23
N TRP A 47 1.65 -13.49 -14.03
CA TRP A 47 1.60 -14.77 -13.32
C TRP A 47 0.82 -15.82 -14.09
N GLY A 48 -0.24 -15.43 -14.80
CA GLY A 48 -1.02 -16.34 -15.64
C GLY A 48 -0.19 -16.96 -16.77
N GLU A 49 0.61 -16.16 -17.50
CA GLU A 49 1.54 -16.68 -18.49
C GLU A 49 2.58 -17.61 -17.86
N THR A 50 3.18 -17.21 -16.74
CA THR A 50 4.19 -17.98 -16.03
C THR A 50 3.64 -19.34 -15.60
N PHE A 51 2.47 -19.39 -15.00
CA PHE A 51 1.84 -20.64 -14.57
C PHE A 51 1.46 -21.54 -15.74
N LYS A 52 0.98 -20.97 -16.84
CA LYS A 52 0.73 -21.71 -18.07
C LYS A 52 1.99 -22.38 -18.60
N LEU A 53 3.08 -21.62 -18.73
CA LEU A 53 4.37 -22.14 -19.20
C LEU A 53 4.92 -23.22 -18.26
N TRP A 54 4.84 -23.05 -16.97
CA TRP A 54 5.30 -24.04 -16.00
C TRP A 54 4.47 -25.33 -16.06
N ASN A 55 3.15 -25.20 -16.22
CA ASN A 55 2.25 -26.35 -16.37
C ASN A 55 2.52 -27.11 -17.69
N GLU A 56 2.74 -26.42 -18.79
CA GLU A 56 3.12 -27.00 -20.08
C GLU A 56 4.47 -27.72 -20.02
N GLN A 57 5.39 -27.28 -19.16
CA GLN A 57 6.67 -27.92 -18.89
C GLN A 57 6.59 -29.09 -17.88
N GLY A 58 5.40 -29.38 -17.37
CA GLY A 58 5.18 -30.46 -16.41
C GLY A 58 5.72 -30.19 -15.01
N ILE A 59 5.92 -28.91 -14.64
CA ILE A 59 6.34 -28.52 -13.28
C ILE A 59 5.15 -28.72 -12.35
N ASP A 60 5.35 -29.48 -11.27
CA ASP A 60 4.29 -29.69 -10.28
C ASP A 60 4.05 -28.45 -9.40
N GLN A 61 2.86 -28.40 -8.77
CA GLN A 61 2.44 -27.25 -7.99
C GLN A 61 3.31 -27.01 -6.75
N ASP A 62 3.85 -28.06 -6.12
CA ASP A 62 4.70 -27.89 -4.94
C ASP A 62 6.00 -27.19 -5.32
N LYS A 63 6.61 -27.62 -6.43
CA LYS A 63 7.81 -26.98 -6.97
C LYS A 63 7.54 -25.53 -7.42
N MET A 64 6.35 -25.26 -7.97
CA MET A 64 5.94 -23.88 -8.29
C MET A 64 5.89 -23.02 -7.01
N ILE A 65 5.26 -23.50 -5.94
CA ILE A 65 5.19 -22.81 -4.65
C ILE A 65 6.57 -22.59 -4.04
N ASP A 66 7.43 -23.61 -4.05
CA ASP A 66 8.80 -23.49 -3.56
C ASP A 66 9.57 -22.41 -4.33
N THR A 67 9.39 -22.36 -5.66
CA THR A 67 10.01 -21.35 -6.50
C THR A 67 9.50 -19.96 -6.16
N ILE A 68 8.16 -19.77 -6.08
CA ILE A 68 7.54 -18.48 -5.75
C ILE A 68 8.00 -17.98 -4.38
N SER A 69 7.98 -18.86 -3.37
CA SER A 69 8.38 -18.53 -1.99
C SER A 69 9.86 -18.16 -1.86
N SER A 70 10.70 -18.64 -2.79
CA SER A 70 12.13 -18.32 -2.84
C SER A 70 12.41 -16.95 -3.46
N ILE A 71 11.46 -16.37 -4.19
CA ILE A 71 11.64 -15.05 -4.84
C ILE A 71 11.76 -13.97 -3.78
N HIS A 72 12.85 -13.22 -3.85
CA HIS A 72 13.07 -12.03 -3.06
C HIS A 72 13.46 -10.86 -3.98
N ILE A 73 12.62 -9.84 -4.02
CA ILE A 73 12.81 -8.65 -4.85
C ILE A 73 13.14 -7.47 -3.93
N CYS A 74 14.26 -6.80 -4.21
CA CYS A 74 14.72 -5.65 -3.44
C CYS A 74 14.96 -4.43 -4.35
N PRO A 75 13.92 -3.68 -4.72
CA PRO A 75 14.10 -2.42 -5.43
C PRO A 75 14.81 -1.39 -4.55
N VAL A 76 15.79 -0.70 -5.14
CA VAL A 76 16.53 0.38 -4.46
C VAL A 76 16.18 1.70 -5.12
N LEU A 77 15.54 2.58 -4.35
CA LEU A 77 15.16 3.90 -4.81
C LEU A 77 16.35 4.86 -4.76
N THR A 78 16.59 5.53 -5.89
CA THR A 78 17.58 6.57 -6.03
C THR A 78 16.89 7.92 -6.28
N ALA A 79 17.57 9.02 -6.03
CA ALA A 79 17.08 10.33 -6.39
C ALA A 79 17.73 10.81 -7.70
N HIS A 80 16.87 11.24 -8.64
CA HIS A 80 17.29 12.01 -9.80
C HIS A 80 16.80 13.45 -9.61
N PRO A 81 17.68 14.39 -9.23
CA PRO A 81 17.27 15.75 -8.91
C PRO A 81 16.55 16.49 -10.04
N THR A 82 16.85 16.10 -11.29
CA THR A 82 16.21 16.68 -12.49
C THR A 82 14.82 16.10 -12.77
N GLU A 83 14.45 14.97 -12.18
CA GLU A 83 13.18 14.28 -12.39
C GLU A 83 12.25 14.36 -11.17
N ALA A 84 12.74 14.92 -10.05
CA ALA A 84 11.96 15.02 -8.82
C ALA A 84 10.78 15.99 -9.01
N LYS A 85 9.58 15.43 -9.21
CA LYS A 85 8.33 16.19 -9.19
C LYS A 85 7.88 16.39 -7.74
N ARG A 86 7.27 17.56 -7.47
CA ARG A 86 6.63 17.78 -6.17
C ARG A 86 5.54 16.73 -5.91
N VAL A 87 5.42 16.26 -4.68
CA VAL A 87 4.36 15.31 -4.28
C VAL A 87 2.98 15.81 -4.68
N THR A 88 2.72 17.11 -4.55
CA THR A 88 1.47 17.75 -4.98
C THR A 88 1.18 17.61 -6.48
N ILE A 89 2.22 17.59 -7.33
CA ILE A 89 2.07 17.36 -8.77
C ILE A 89 1.75 15.88 -9.03
N LEU A 90 2.44 14.96 -8.33
CA LEU A 90 2.14 13.52 -8.43
C LEU A 90 0.71 13.19 -8.01
N GLU A 91 0.22 13.82 -6.94
CA GLU A 91 -1.18 13.70 -6.50
C GLU A 91 -2.15 14.27 -7.54
N THR A 92 -1.82 15.40 -8.16
CA THR A 92 -2.61 16.01 -9.24
C THR A 92 -2.68 15.08 -10.46
N HIS A 93 -1.56 14.47 -10.87
CA HIS A 93 -1.53 13.49 -11.97
C HIS A 93 -2.41 12.27 -11.65
N ARG A 94 -2.33 11.76 -10.43
CA ARG A 94 -3.16 10.63 -9.99
C ARG A 94 -4.65 10.97 -10.02
N GLU A 95 -5.04 12.14 -9.50
CA GLU A 95 -6.43 12.60 -9.51
C GLU A 95 -6.94 12.77 -10.95
N LEU A 96 -6.12 13.37 -11.82
CA LEU A 96 -6.45 13.53 -13.24
C LEU A 96 -6.62 12.19 -13.94
N TYR A 97 -5.70 11.23 -13.71
CA TYR A 97 -5.80 9.89 -14.25
C TYR A 97 -7.12 9.21 -13.85
N LEU A 98 -7.49 9.28 -12.57
CA LEU A 98 -8.75 8.68 -12.08
C LEU A 98 -9.98 9.35 -12.71
N LEU A 99 -9.96 10.66 -12.93
CA LEU A 99 -11.04 11.37 -13.61
C LEU A 99 -11.13 11.00 -15.09
N LEU A 100 -10.00 10.80 -15.78
CA LEU A 100 -9.98 10.33 -17.16
C LEU A 100 -10.59 8.93 -17.26
N VAL A 101 -10.20 7.99 -16.38
CA VAL A 101 -10.79 6.65 -16.33
C VAL A 101 -12.30 6.71 -16.06
N GLN A 102 -12.76 7.58 -15.15
CA GLN A 102 -14.19 7.77 -14.90
C GLN A 102 -14.93 8.32 -16.11
N ASN A 103 -14.32 9.25 -16.85
CA ASN A 103 -14.93 9.88 -18.03
C ASN A 103 -15.14 8.88 -19.18
N GLU A 104 -14.32 7.84 -19.27
CA GLU A 104 -14.46 6.77 -20.26
C GLU A 104 -15.60 5.80 -19.95
N ASN A 105 -16.10 5.77 -18.73
CA ASN A 105 -17.17 4.87 -18.35
C ASN A 105 -18.47 5.22 -19.08
N SER A 106 -18.96 4.28 -19.88
CA SER A 106 -20.17 4.45 -20.70
C SER A 106 -21.47 4.48 -19.91
N THR A 107 -21.46 4.02 -18.64
CA THR A 107 -22.67 3.99 -17.78
C THR A 107 -23.01 5.36 -17.20
N TYR A 108 -22.08 6.31 -17.19
CA TYR A 108 -22.34 7.65 -16.67
C TYR A 108 -23.26 8.47 -17.60
N SER A 109 -24.20 9.16 -16.98
CA SER A 109 -25.11 10.09 -17.65
C SER A 109 -24.36 11.30 -18.24
N LYS A 110 -25.01 12.01 -19.15
CA LYS A 110 -24.45 13.26 -19.72
C LYS A 110 -24.11 14.30 -18.64
N THR A 111 -24.93 14.39 -17.59
CA THR A 111 -24.71 15.30 -16.46
C THR A 111 -23.48 14.91 -15.65
N GLU A 112 -23.34 13.62 -15.31
CA GLU A 112 -22.17 13.14 -14.58
C GLU A 112 -20.87 13.33 -15.39
N LYS A 113 -20.89 13.05 -16.70
CA LYS A 113 -19.75 13.32 -17.59
C LYS A 113 -19.40 14.80 -17.65
N LYS A 114 -20.39 15.69 -17.64
CA LYS A 114 -20.15 17.14 -17.58
C LYS A 114 -19.46 17.52 -16.26
N ILE A 115 -19.93 17.01 -15.12
CA ILE A 115 -19.31 17.24 -13.81
C ILE A 115 -17.86 16.75 -13.79
N ILE A 116 -17.58 15.56 -14.33
CA ILE A 116 -16.22 15.02 -14.43
C ILE A 116 -15.34 15.93 -15.28
N ARG A 117 -15.84 16.37 -16.44
CA ARG A 117 -15.11 17.29 -17.32
C ARG A 117 -14.79 18.62 -16.64
N ASP A 118 -15.74 19.19 -15.91
CA ASP A 118 -15.55 20.45 -15.17
C ASP A 118 -14.48 20.27 -14.07
N LYS A 119 -14.45 19.11 -13.40
CA LYS A 119 -13.40 18.75 -12.45
C LYS A 119 -12.02 18.63 -13.12
N ILE A 120 -11.95 17.99 -14.29
CA ILE A 120 -10.71 17.89 -15.07
C ILE A 120 -10.17 19.27 -15.42
N ILE A 121 -11.04 20.16 -15.93
CA ILE A 121 -10.66 21.54 -16.30
C ILE A 121 -10.15 22.30 -15.07
N SER A 122 -10.86 22.23 -13.95
CA SER A 122 -10.45 22.88 -12.70
C SER A 122 -9.09 22.35 -12.20
N LEU A 123 -8.86 21.05 -12.35
CA LEU A 123 -7.60 20.41 -11.97
C LEU A 123 -6.44 20.85 -12.85
N LEU A 124 -6.67 20.93 -14.16
CA LEU A 124 -5.68 21.45 -15.13
C LEU A 124 -5.35 22.92 -14.87
N GLU A 125 -6.35 23.74 -14.53
CA GLU A 125 -6.14 25.15 -14.18
C GLU A 125 -5.31 25.29 -12.90
N ARG A 126 -5.59 24.46 -11.87
CA ARG A 126 -4.79 24.40 -10.64
C ARG A 126 -3.36 24.00 -10.94
N TRP A 127 -3.16 22.96 -11.76
CA TRP A 127 -1.84 22.50 -12.17
C TRP A 127 -1.06 23.58 -12.91
N TRP A 128 -1.70 24.25 -13.88
CA TRP A 128 -1.12 25.40 -14.58
C TRP A 128 -0.61 26.47 -13.63
N ARG A 129 -1.38 26.77 -12.56
CA ARG A 129 -1.01 27.79 -11.56
C ARG A 129 0.04 27.30 -10.55
N THR A 130 0.14 26.00 -10.31
CA THR A 130 1.10 25.44 -9.37
C THR A 130 2.52 25.45 -9.93
N GLY A 131 2.68 25.32 -11.27
CA GLY A 131 3.97 25.22 -11.94
C GLY A 131 4.71 23.92 -11.63
N GLU A 132 5.42 23.37 -12.61
CA GLU A 132 6.19 22.13 -12.47
C GLU A 132 7.67 22.37 -12.23
N ILE A 133 8.14 23.52 -12.72
CA ILE A 133 9.57 23.82 -12.70
C ILE A 133 9.92 24.28 -11.29
N TYR A 134 10.80 23.52 -10.65
CA TYR A 134 11.51 24.03 -9.49
C TYR A 134 12.40 25.18 -9.97
N LEU A 135 12.15 26.39 -9.48
CA LEU A 135 13.04 27.54 -9.70
C LEU A 135 14.35 27.37 -8.96
N GLU A 136 14.35 26.50 -7.96
CA GLU A 136 15.53 26.15 -7.15
C GLU A 136 15.76 24.63 -7.23
N LYS A 137 17.03 24.22 -7.17
CA LYS A 137 17.39 22.79 -7.12
C LYS A 137 16.73 22.14 -5.90
N PRO A 138 16.02 20.99 -6.05
CA PRO A 138 15.45 20.27 -4.92
C PRO A 138 16.50 19.99 -3.86
N ASP A 139 16.16 20.21 -2.61
CA ASP A 139 17.04 19.89 -1.49
C ASP A 139 16.86 18.40 -1.09
N LEU A 140 17.72 17.92 -0.20
CA LEU A 140 17.68 16.55 0.30
C LEU A 140 16.34 16.21 1.01
N ARG A 141 15.61 17.20 1.53
CA ARG A 141 14.31 17.00 2.16
C ARG A 141 13.23 16.69 1.14
N ASP A 142 13.28 17.38 -0.01
CA ASP A 142 12.36 17.15 -1.13
C ASP A 142 12.60 15.75 -1.72
N GLU A 143 13.85 15.36 -1.96
CA GLU A 143 14.21 14.03 -2.44
C GLU A 143 13.73 12.94 -1.48
N ARG A 144 13.94 13.12 -0.17
CA ARG A 144 13.47 12.21 0.86
C ARG A 144 11.94 12.14 0.91
N ALA A 145 11.26 13.28 0.76
CA ALA A 145 9.79 13.31 0.73
C ALA A 145 9.23 12.49 -0.43
N ASN A 146 9.85 12.57 -1.61
CA ASN A 146 9.48 11.78 -2.79
C ASN A 146 9.64 10.27 -2.53
N VAL A 147 10.79 9.83 -2.07
CA VAL A 147 11.02 8.41 -1.76
C VAL A 147 10.04 7.90 -0.72
N VAL A 148 9.83 8.65 0.36
CA VAL A 148 8.88 8.31 1.42
C VAL A 148 7.44 8.25 0.90
N HIS A 149 7.07 9.09 -0.07
CA HIS A 149 5.76 9.03 -0.72
C HIS A 149 5.55 7.67 -1.41
N TYR A 150 6.48 7.21 -2.24
CA TYR A 150 6.39 5.90 -2.88
C TYR A 150 6.36 4.75 -1.87
N LEU A 151 7.26 4.76 -0.89
CA LEU A 151 7.33 3.73 0.14
C LEU A 151 6.07 3.64 1.01
N SER A 152 5.42 4.78 1.29
CA SER A 152 4.30 4.82 2.25
C SER A 152 2.91 4.87 1.61
N LYS A 153 2.79 5.30 0.36
CA LYS A 153 1.49 5.51 -0.30
C LYS A 153 1.30 4.63 -1.53
N THR A 154 2.35 4.40 -2.31
CA THR A 154 2.24 3.72 -3.59
C THR A 154 2.50 2.22 -3.46
N PHE A 155 3.65 1.83 -2.93
CA PHE A 155 4.04 0.41 -2.87
C PHE A 155 3.12 -0.46 -2.01
N PRO A 156 2.60 -0.05 -0.84
CA PRO A 156 1.70 -0.90 -0.08
C PRO A 156 0.46 -1.33 -0.90
N LEU A 157 -0.12 -0.42 -1.68
CA LEU A 157 -1.27 -0.71 -2.53
C LEU A 157 -0.92 -1.63 -3.71
N ILE A 158 0.27 -1.43 -4.30
CA ILE A 158 0.74 -2.25 -5.43
C ILE A 158 1.05 -3.66 -4.97
N LEU A 159 1.66 -3.85 -3.81
CA LEU A 159 1.98 -5.16 -3.26
C LEU A 159 0.71 -5.97 -2.98
N GLU A 160 -0.29 -5.36 -2.34
CA GLU A 160 -1.59 -6.00 -2.11
C GLU A 160 -2.25 -6.42 -3.45
N ALA A 161 -2.25 -5.54 -4.44
CA ALA A 161 -2.78 -5.87 -5.77
C ALA A 161 -1.97 -6.96 -6.50
N SER A 162 -0.64 -7.00 -6.32
CA SER A 162 0.23 -8.02 -6.88
C SER A 162 -0.06 -9.40 -6.30
N ASP A 163 -0.20 -9.50 -4.98
CA ASP A 163 -0.53 -10.74 -4.29
C ASP A 163 -1.91 -11.28 -4.71
N LEU A 164 -2.89 -10.38 -4.85
CA LEU A 164 -4.21 -10.76 -5.39
C LEU A 164 -4.12 -11.28 -6.82
N LYS A 165 -3.36 -10.63 -7.70
CA LYS A 165 -3.16 -11.10 -9.08
C LYS A 165 -2.51 -12.48 -9.12
N LEU A 166 -1.48 -12.72 -8.32
CA LEU A 166 -0.85 -14.03 -8.19
C LEU A 166 -1.89 -15.08 -7.77
N LYS A 167 -2.66 -14.80 -6.71
CA LYS A 167 -3.68 -15.71 -6.18
C LYS A 167 -4.75 -16.03 -7.21
N TYR A 168 -5.28 -15.01 -7.90
CA TYR A 168 -6.32 -15.22 -8.92
C TYR A 168 -5.78 -15.97 -10.13
N SER A 169 -4.58 -15.65 -10.62
CA SER A 169 -3.96 -16.40 -11.72
C SER A 169 -3.74 -17.88 -11.37
N TRP A 170 -3.37 -18.18 -10.12
CA TRP A 170 -3.26 -19.55 -9.60
C TRP A 170 -4.59 -20.29 -9.67
N LEU A 171 -5.67 -19.64 -9.21
CA LEU A 171 -7.01 -20.21 -9.20
C LEU A 171 -7.58 -20.42 -10.62
N GLU A 172 -7.33 -19.50 -11.55
CA GLU A 172 -7.75 -19.60 -12.95
C GLU A 172 -7.11 -20.78 -13.68
N MET A 173 -5.89 -21.17 -13.28
CA MET A 173 -5.25 -22.40 -13.79
C MET A 173 -5.85 -23.70 -13.21
N GLY A 174 -6.82 -23.59 -12.30
CA GLY A 174 -7.43 -24.75 -11.64
C GLY A 174 -6.52 -25.41 -10.57
N PHE A 175 -5.50 -24.71 -10.10
CA PHE A 175 -4.56 -25.21 -9.12
C PHE A 175 -5.17 -25.21 -7.70
N ASP A 176 -4.61 -26.02 -6.80
CA ASP A 176 -5.08 -26.16 -5.43
C ASP A 176 -4.95 -24.85 -4.64
N SER A 177 -6.10 -24.26 -4.27
CA SER A 177 -6.17 -23.02 -3.50
C SER A 177 -5.51 -23.07 -2.13
N GLN A 178 -5.41 -24.27 -1.52
CA GLN A 178 -4.81 -24.44 -0.20
C GLN A 178 -3.29 -24.22 -0.23
N LYS A 179 -2.65 -24.44 -1.38
CA LYS A 179 -1.21 -24.25 -1.54
C LYS A 179 -0.78 -22.78 -1.48
N LEU A 180 -1.68 -21.82 -1.78
CA LEU A 180 -1.40 -20.37 -1.65
C LEU A 180 -2.11 -19.72 -0.44
N LYS A 181 -2.53 -20.52 0.54
CA LYS A 181 -3.21 -20.00 1.73
C LYS A 181 -2.26 -19.28 2.70
N HIS A 182 -1.00 -19.66 2.75
CA HIS A 182 -0.01 -19.14 3.69
C HIS A 182 0.80 -18.00 3.07
N VAL A 183 0.96 -16.89 3.83
CA VAL A 183 1.73 -15.71 3.39
C VAL A 183 3.19 -16.05 3.05
N GLU A 184 3.74 -17.09 3.63
CA GLU A 184 5.11 -17.58 3.40
C GLU A 184 5.31 -18.12 1.97
N HIS A 185 4.23 -18.45 1.27
CA HIS A 185 4.24 -18.94 -0.11
C HIS A 185 4.25 -17.81 -1.16
N PHE A 186 4.15 -16.55 -0.75
CA PHE A 186 4.22 -15.41 -1.64
C PHE A 186 5.65 -14.88 -1.82
N PRO A 187 5.95 -14.19 -2.93
CA PRO A 187 7.23 -13.52 -3.10
C PRO A 187 7.50 -12.53 -1.97
N LYS A 188 8.75 -12.39 -1.59
CA LYS A 188 9.19 -11.43 -0.57
C LYS A 188 9.69 -10.17 -1.22
N TYR A 189 9.27 -9.04 -0.67
CA TYR A 189 9.72 -7.72 -1.11
C TYR A 189 10.41 -6.99 0.04
N SER A 190 11.54 -6.37 -0.26
CA SER A 190 12.19 -5.39 0.60
C SER A 190 12.54 -4.17 -0.24
N PHE A 191 12.67 -3.02 0.41
CA PHE A 191 12.95 -1.76 -0.29
C PHE A 191 14.17 -1.09 0.31
N GLY A 192 15.09 -0.67 -0.55
CA GLY A 192 16.21 0.16 -0.19
C GLY A 192 16.06 1.60 -0.69
N SER A 193 16.85 2.51 -0.14
CA SER A 193 16.99 3.86 -0.66
C SER A 193 18.37 4.40 -0.39
N TRP A 194 18.93 5.09 -1.37
CA TRP A 194 20.19 5.84 -1.20
C TRP A 194 19.95 7.19 -0.53
N VAL A 195 18.74 7.75 -0.66
CA VAL A 195 18.41 9.09 -0.19
C VAL A 195 18.52 9.19 1.32
N GLY A 196 19.37 10.08 1.79
CA GLY A 196 19.66 10.28 3.21
C GLY A 196 20.63 9.26 3.83
N GLY A 197 21.12 8.28 3.04
CA GLY A 197 22.08 7.25 3.48
C GLY A 197 23.41 7.31 2.74
N ASP A 198 23.35 7.49 1.43
CA ASP A 198 24.53 7.59 0.58
C ASP A 198 25.23 8.94 0.76
N ARG A 199 26.53 8.88 0.98
CA ARG A 199 27.40 10.06 1.22
C ARG A 199 28.37 10.32 0.08
N ASP A 200 28.44 9.45 -0.91
CA ASP A 200 29.37 9.60 -2.03
C ASP A 200 28.99 10.84 -2.85
N GLY A 201 29.95 11.79 -2.90
CA GLY A 201 29.76 13.05 -3.59
C GLY A 201 28.67 13.98 -3.04
N HIS A 202 28.07 13.69 -1.88
CA HIS A 202 26.97 14.47 -1.31
C HIS A 202 27.31 15.08 0.07
N PRO A 203 27.86 16.29 0.13
CA PRO A 203 28.40 16.87 1.38
C PRO A 203 27.33 17.14 2.45
N PHE A 204 26.05 17.17 2.06
CA PHE A 204 24.95 17.45 2.98
C PHE A 204 24.37 16.18 3.65
N VAL A 205 24.77 14.97 3.25
CA VAL A 205 24.33 13.72 3.92
C VAL A 205 25.20 13.48 5.15
N THR A 206 24.84 14.11 6.24
CA THR A 206 25.51 13.97 7.54
C THR A 206 24.97 12.75 8.32
N PRO A 207 25.71 12.26 9.35
CA PRO A 207 25.21 11.20 10.24
C PRO A 207 23.83 11.52 10.87
N GLN A 208 23.59 12.79 11.19
CA GLN A 208 22.30 13.24 11.73
C GLN A 208 21.17 13.08 10.70
N ILE A 209 21.40 13.47 9.44
CA ILE A 209 20.44 13.27 8.35
C ILE A 209 20.11 11.79 8.15
N THR A 210 21.11 10.91 8.20
CA THR A 210 20.90 9.46 8.10
C THR A 210 20.03 8.95 9.26
N LYS A 211 20.32 9.39 10.49
CA LYS A 211 19.52 9.04 11.66
C LYS A 211 18.07 9.51 11.52
N ASP A 212 17.86 10.76 11.11
CA ASP A 212 16.53 11.35 10.93
C ASP A 212 15.74 10.63 9.81
N THR A 213 16.44 10.20 8.75
CA THR A 213 15.84 9.43 7.66
C THR A 213 15.37 8.04 8.16
N LEU A 214 16.21 7.34 8.92
CA LEU A 214 15.83 6.04 9.49
C LEU A 214 14.66 6.15 10.49
N LEU A 215 14.65 7.20 11.32
CA LEU A 215 13.52 7.46 12.22
C LEU A 215 12.24 7.77 11.45
N LEU A 216 12.33 8.51 10.36
CA LEU A 216 11.19 8.79 9.48
C LEU A 216 10.67 7.51 8.81
N HIS A 217 11.56 6.66 8.29
CA HIS A 217 11.18 5.37 7.70
C HIS A 217 10.50 4.48 8.74
N ARG A 218 11.07 4.37 9.96
CA ARG A 218 10.45 3.63 11.06
C ARG A 218 9.04 4.13 11.37
N LYS A 219 8.88 5.46 11.52
CA LYS A 219 7.57 6.07 11.78
C LYS A 219 6.56 5.74 10.68
N LYS A 220 6.96 5.91 9.41
CA LYS A 220 6.07 5.62 8.26
C LYS A 220 5.70 4.14 8.14
N SER A 221 6.61 3.23 8.43
CA SER A 221 6.30 1.81 8.48
C SER A 221 5.29 1.48 9.57
N LEU A 222 5.43 2.08 10.75
CA LEU A 222 4.46 1.90 11.84
C LEU A 222 3.10 2.52 11.50
N ASP A 223 3.06 3.69 10.85
CA ASP A 223 1.82 4.32 10.37
C ASP A 223 1.07 3.39 9.37
N ILE A 224 1.80 2.73 8.45
CA ILE A 224 1.23 1.76 7.50
C ILE A 224 0.63 0.56 8.26
N ILE A 225 1.40 -0.02 9.18
CA ILE A 225 0.95 -1.17 10.00
C ILE A 225 -0.31 -0.78 10.80
N TYR A 226 -0.29 0.38 11.45
CA TYR A 226 -1.43 0.89 12.21
C TYR A 226 -2.70 0.98 11.34
N ASN A 227 -2.58 1.56 10.16
CA ASN A 227 -3.70 1.70 9.23
C ASN A 227 -4.27 0.34 8.78
N HIS A 228 -3.41 -0.66 8.54
CA HIS A 228 -3.86 -2.02 8.20
C HIS A 228 -4.54 -2.71 9.39
N VAL A 229 -4.01 -2.58 10.59
CA VAL A 229 -4.63 -3.11 11.80
C VAL A 229 -5.98 -2.46 12.06
N SER A 230 -6.10 -1.15 11.87
CA SER A 230 -7.38 -0.44 12.02
C SER A 230 -8.43 -0.90 11.00
N LYS A 231 -8.04 -1.13 9.75
CA LYS A 231 -8.93 -1.73 8.74
C LYS A 231 -9.37 -3.14 9.14
N LEU A 232 -8.43 -3.97 9.64
CA LEU A 232 -8.73 -5.29 10.17
C LEU A 232 -9.77 -5.23 11.30
N GLY A 233 -9.62 -4.28 12.23
CA GLY A 233 -10.59 -4.06 13.31
C GLY A 233 -11.99 -3.74 12.80
N ALA A 234 -12.11 -2.97 11.73
CA ALA A 234 -13.40 -2.68 11.10
C ALA A 234 -14.02 -3.93 10.45
N GLN A 235 -13.20 -4.80 9.86
CA GLN A 235 -13.65 -6.06 9.24
C GLN A 235 -14.06 -7.12 10.28
N LEU A 236 -13.43 -7.11 11.46
CA LEU A 236 -13.68 -8.05 12.56
C LEU A 236 -14.78 -7.59 13.54
N ALA A 237 -15.76 -6.81 13.08
CA ALA A 237 -16.93 -6.41 13.85
C ALA A 237 -17.94 -7.60 14.02
N LEU A 238 -17.43 -8.75 14.48
CA LEU A 238 -18.21 -9.96 14.70
C LEU A 238 -18.91 -9.90 16.07
N SER A 239 -20.26 -9.98 16.05
CA SER A 239 -21.06 -9.92 17.27
C SER A 239 -21.00 -11.22 18.06
N SER A 240 -20.68 -11.13 19.36
CA SER A 240 -20.72 -12.26 20.29
C SER A 240 -22.13 -12.80 20.54
N LYS A 241 -23.18 -12.07 20.12
CA LYS A 241 -24.56 -12.52 20.17
C LYS A 241 -24.93 -13.47 19.03
N LEU A 242 -24.19 -13.42 17.92
CA LEU A 242 -24.45 -14.20 16.73
C LEU A 242 -23.39 -15.27 16.46
N ASN A 243 -22.19 -15.06 16.98
CA ASN A 243 -21.04 -15.93 16.73
C ASN A 243 -20.45 -16.40 18.06
N PRO A 244 -20.01 -17.66 18.17
CA PRO A 244 -19.30 -18.13 19.34
C PRO A 244 -18.01 -17.34 19.54
N THR A 245 -17.74 -16.96 20.77
CA THR A 245 -16.51 -16.29 21.16
C THR A 245 -15.69 -17.23 22.01
N PRO A 246 -14.46 -17.58 21.60
CA PRO A 246 -13.60 -18.43 22.41
C PRO A 246 -13.27 -17.75 23.78
N ASP A 247 -13.36 -18.51 24.88
CA ASP A 247 -13.09 -18.00 26.23
C ASP A 247 -11.68 -17.43 26.37
N ILE A 248 -10.72 -18.00 25.66
CA ILE A 248 -9.34 -17.53 25.67
C ILE A 248 -9.23 -16.11 25.04
N LEU A 249 -10.08 -15.75 24.09
CA LEU A 249 -10.12 -14.40 23.54
C LEU A 249 -10.58 -13.40 24.59
N THR A 250 -11.70 -13.69 25.28
CA THR A 250 -12.25 -12.80 26.32
C THR A 250 -11.28 -12.63 27.47
N THR A 251 -10.64 -13.72 27.90
CA THR A 251 -9.60 -13.68 28.96
C THR A 251 -8.41 -12.81 28.54
N THR A 252 -7.97 -12.96 27.27
CA THR A 252 -6.87 -12.15 26.74
C THR A 252 -7.22 -10.68 26.64
N ILE A 253 -8.44 -10.34 26.20
CA ILE A 253 -8.95 -8.97 26.16
C ILE A 253 -8.90 -8.34 27.54
N THR A 254 -9.44 -9.01 28.56
CA THR A 254 -9.43 -8.52 29.95
C THR A 254 -8.01 -8.24 30.43
N LYS A 255 -7.10 -9.19 30.22
CA LYS A 255 -5.68 -9.06 30.61
C LYS A 255 -5.00 -7.86 29.93
N TYR A 256 -5.24 -7.65 28.63
CA TYR A 256 -4.66 -6.53 27.88
C TYR A 256 -5.28 -5.20 28.31
N ALA A 257 -6.60 -5.19 28.55
CA ALA A 257 -7.29 -3.98 29.03
C ALA A 257 -6.79 -3.53 30.40
N GLU A 258 -6.63 -4.46 31.36
CA GLU A 258 -6.06 -4.20 32.68
C GLU A 258 -4.62 -3.66 32.57
N LEU A 259 -3.79 -4.28 31.73
CA LEU A 259 -2.42 -3.85 31.49
C LEU A 259 -2.34 -2.42 30.96
N LEU A 260 -3.25 -2.04 30.04
CA LEU A 260 -3.31 -0.72 29.42
C LEU A 260 -4.12 0.30 30.24
N GLY A 261 -4.69 -0.12 31.39
CA GLY A 261 -5.39 0.74 32.34
C GLY A 261 -6.63 1.42 31.75
N ASP A 262 -6.87 2.67 32.14
CA ASP A 262 -8.05 3.43 31.69
C ASP A 262 -8.19 3.52 30.17
N LYS A 263 -7.07 3.60 29.45
CA LYS A 263 -7.08 3.60 27.97
C LYS A 263 -7.54 2.25 27.41
N GLY A 264 -7.10 1.16 28.02
CA GLY A 264 -7.53 -0.19 27.66
C GLY A 264 -9.02 -0.40 27.89
N THR A 265 -9.52 0.00 29.05
CA THR A 265 -10.96 -0.03 29.38
C THR A 265 -11.79 0.78 28.38
N LYS A 266 -11.35 1.98 28.02
CA LYS A 266 -12.02 2.81 26.99
C LYS A 266 -12.00 2.15 25.61
N ALA A 267 -10.90 1.48 25.24
CA ALA A 267 -10.76 0.82 23.96
C ALA A 267 -11.75 -0.35 23.79
N ILE A 268 -11.94 -1.16 24.82
CA ILE A 268 -12.92 -2.27 24.77
C ILE A 268 -14.37 -1.78 24.83
N ASN A 269 -14.67 -0.74 25.61
CA ASN A 269 -16.01 -0.17 25.75
C ASN A 269 -16.52 0.53 24.48
N ARG A 270 -15.63 0.84 23.53
CA ARG A 270 -15.98 1.46 22.27
C ARG A 270 -16.85 0.53 21.40
N ASN A 271 -16.68 -0.79 21.51
CA ASN A 271 -17.35 -1.79 20.73
C ASN A 271 -17.93 -2.92 21.61
N PRO A 272 -18.98 -2.65 22.41
CA PRO A 272 -19.60 -3.67 23.24
C PRO A 272 -20.16 -4.80 22.35
N TYR A 273 -19.98 -6.03 22.77
CA TYR A 273 -20.40 -7.25 22.05
C TYR A 273 -19.60 -7.59 20.77
N GLU A 274 -18.47 -6.92 20.50
CA GLU A 274 -17.59 -7.21 19.35
C GLU A 274 -16.18 -7.60 19.86
N PRO A 275 -16.01 -8.79 20.47
CA PRO A 275 -14.76 -9.14 21.16
C PRO A 275 -13.55 -9.17 20.24
N TRP A 276 -13.70 -9.56 18.98
CA TRP A 276 -12.63 -9.55 18.00
C TRP A 276 -12.12 -8.12 17.76
N ARG A 277 -13.04 -7.20 17.55
CA ARG A 277 -12.72 -5.78 17.37
C ARG A 277 -12.17 -5.15 18.65
N GLN A 278 -12.66 -5.54 19.82
CA GLN A 278 -12.11 -5.11 21.11
C GLN A 278 -10.64 -5.48 21.23
N PHE A 279 -10.26 -6.71 20.82
CA PHE A 279 -8.88 -7.13 20.87
C PHE A 279 -8.01 -6.34 19.88
N VAL A 280 -8.50 -6.08 18.67
CA VAL A 280 -7.80 -5.22 17.70
C VAL A 280 -7.65 -3.79 18.21
N ASN A 281 -8.65 -3.20 18.88
CA ASN A 281 -8.53 -1.88 19.49
C ASN A 281 -7.41 -1.82 20.56
N LEU A 282 -7.16 -2.92 21.28
CA LEU A 282 -6.04 -3.02 22.24
C LEU A 282 -4.69 -3.13 21.50
N ILE A 283 -4.63 -3.85 20.38
CA ILE A 283 -3.44 -3.89 19.51
C ILE A 283 -3.15 -2.50 18.92
N GLU A 284 -4.16 -1.78 18.45
CA GLU A 284 -4.04 -0.38 17.98
C GLU A 284 -3.43 0.51 19.08
N LEU A 285 -3.94 0.42 20.31
CA LEU A 285 -3.43 1.20 21.43
C LEU A 285 -1.96 0.89 21.75
N LYS A 286 -1.55 -0.39 21.70
CA LYS A 286 -0.14 -0.76 21.84
C LYS A 286 0.72 -0.23 20.68
N LEU A 287 0.19 -0.19 19.45
CA LEU A 287 0.88 0.41 18.30
C LEU A 287 1.02 1.92 18.44
N GLU A 288 -0.03 2.63 18.91
CA GLU A 288 0.04 4.06 19.22
C GLU A 288 1.16 4.35 20.23
N ASN A 289 1.24 3.54 21.29
CA ASN A 289 2.30 3.64 22.28
C ASN A 289 3.69 3.38 21.67
N THR A 290 3.78 2.44 20.72
CA THR A 290 5.03 2.14 19.99
C THR A 290 5.46 3.31 19.09
N ILE A 291 4.50 3.96 18.43
CA ILE A 291 4.74 5.12 17.56
C ILE A 291 5.18 6.33 18.39
N SER A 292 4.52 6.57 19.51
CA SER A 292 4.83 7.71 20.38
C SER A 292 6.21 7.63 21.03
N GLY A 293 6.68 6.40 21.33
CA GLY A 293 7.99 6.15 21.96
C GLY A 293 8.13 6.72 23.38
N THR A 294 7.02 7.07 24.04
CA THR A 294 7.02 7.77 25.34
C THR A 294 6.94 6.83 26.55
N TYR A 295 6.74 5.53 26.34
CA TYR A 295 6.54 4.55 27.41
C TYR A 295 7.85 3.82 27.74
N SER A 296 8.12 3.67 29.03
CA SER A 296 9.26 2.91 29.57
C SER A 296 8.88 1.46 29.89
N ASP A 297 7.61 1.19 30.26
CA ASP A 297 7.15 -0.18 30.52
C ASP A 297 6.98 -0.93 29.19
N SER A 298 7.81 -1.94 29.00
CA SER A 298 7.86 -2.76 27.79
C SER A 298 6.57 -3.57 27.50
N LYS A 299 5.66 -3.67 28.45
CA LYS A 299 4.37 -4.35 28.27
C LYS A 299 3.34 -3.49 27.55
N LEU A 300 3.51 -2.16 27.58
CA LEU A 300 2.56 -1.19 27.03
C LEU A 300 2.75 -0.93 25.53
N PHE A 301 3.82 -1.40 24.93
CA PHE A 301 4.15 -1.19 23.52
C PHE A 301 4.82 -2.41 22.89
N TYR A 302 4.94 -2.46 21.57
CA TYR A 302 5.64 -3.53 20.86
C TYR A 302 7.13 -3.19 20.74
N ARG A 303 8.00 -4.08 21.28
CA ARG A 303 9.46 -3.95 21.17
C ARG A 303 10.00 -4.46 19.83
N SER A 304 9.28 -5.40 19.20
CA SER A 304 9.64 -6.03 17.94
C SER A 304 8.42 -6.36 17.10
N SER A 305 8.63 -6.55 15.79
CA SER A 305 7.59 -7.05 14.88
C SER A 305 7.08 -8.44 15.29
N SER A 306 7.92 -9.27 15.89
CA SER A 306 7.54 -10.62 16.34
C SER A 306 6.48 -10.60 17.45
N GLU A 307 6.47 -9.59 18.31
CA GLU A 307 5.43 -9.44 19.33
C GLU A 307 4.07 -9.11 18.72
N LEU A 308 4.02 -8.20 17.75
CA LEU A 308 2.80 -7.90 16.99
C LEU A 308 2.33 -9.12 16.18
N GLN A 309 3.26 -9.81 15.53
CA GLN A 309 2.93 -11.03 14.77
C GLN A 309 2.29 -12.11 15.64
N LYS A 310 2.70 -12.25 16.91
CA LYS A 310 2.07 -13.18 17.86
C LYS A 310 0.61 -12.82 18.09
N ASP A 311 0.31 -11.54 18.32
CA ASP A 311 -1.07 -11.10 18.54
C ASP A 311 -1.94 -11.30 17.28
N LEU A 312 -1.39 -11.05 16.08
CA LEU A 312 -2.11 -11.27 14.83
C LEU A 312 -2.29 -12.76 14.51
N LYS A 313 -1.28 -13.61 14.77
CA LYS A 313 -1.40 -15.07 14.64
C LYS A 313 -2.44 -15.64 15.60
N PHE A 314 -2.49 -15.15 16.83
CA PHE A 314 -3.50 -15.53 17.80
C PHE A 314 -4.93 -15.26 17.28
N ILE A 315 -5.19 -14.06 16.72
CA ILE A 315 -6.50 -13.76 16.09
C ILE A 315 -6.79 -14.76 14.97
N ARG A 316 -5.83 -14.97 14.08
CA ARG A 316 -6.00 -15.86 12.92
C ARG A 316 -6.32 -17.30 13.32
N GLU A 317 -5.58 -17.85 14.29
CA GLU A 317 -5.79 -19.21 14.79
C GLU A 317 -7.19 -19.39 15.35
N LEU A 318 -7.65 -18.44 16.15
CA LEU A 318 -9.00 -18.48 16.71
C LEU A 318 -10.11 -18.28 15.65
N LEU A 319 -9.88 -17.47 14.61
CA LEU A 319 -10.83 -17.34 13.50
C LEU A 319 -10.93 -18.65 12.70
N ILE A 320 -9.83 -19.38 12.50
CA ILE A 320 -9.84 -20.69 11.86
C ILE A 320 -10.65 -21.68 12.71
N GLU A 321 -10.46 -21.68 14.03
CA GLU A 321 -11.16 -22.56 14.97
C GLU A 321 -12.70 -22.42 14.87
N ILE A 322 -13.18 -21.18 14.68
CA ILE A 322 -14.63 -20.91 14.53
C ILE A 322 -15.10 -20.89 13.05
N ASN A 323 -14.25 -21.30 12.09
CA ASN A 323 -14.53 -21.27 10.64
C ASN A 323 -14.86 -19.88 10.08
N ALA A 324 -14.29 -18.82 10.61
CA ALA A 324 -14.48 -17.43 10.20
C ALA A 324 -13.20 -16.81 9.55
N ASP A 325 -12.37 -17.63 8.93
CA ASP A 325 -11.10 -17.23 8.31
C ASP A 325 -11.19 -16.94 6.80
N LYS A 326 -12.41 -16.88 6.25
CA LYS A 326 -12.67 -16.68 4.81
C LYS A 326 -12.84 -15.21 4.41
#